data_3da5191b769d05f12cdce67053e9c146
#
_entry.id   3da5191b769d05f12cdce67053e9c146
#
_cell.length_a   1.000
_cell.length_b   1.000
_cell.length_c   1.000
_cell.angle_alpha   90.00
_cell.angle_beta   90.00
_cell.angle_gamma   90.00
#
_symmetry.space_group_name_H-M   'P 1'
#
loop_
_entity.id
_entity.type
_entity.pdbx_description
1 polymer ?
#
loop_
_entity_poly.entity_id
_entity_poly.type
_entity_poly.pdbx_seq_one_letter_code
_entity_poly.pdbx_strand_id
1 'polypeptide(L)'
;GDIEGDLVFVGYGFASDGYKQDDFANIDLTGKIAVILRGGPHSLNSEERAHFGATISERISERGAIGAITLITPEDTAQVPFERIKDYFRGNFMTWADRNGVAFIKSPAIRGTAFLSPAMSEALFKGQQTSWADVTMYKAGEREILPSFEMGLTARMVGQAIVGTSTSPNVIGMVPGTDPAVADEYVVITAHLDHTGKVPTPEEGDDKINNGAMDNATGVASMLEAARILQNNPGRRPVVFIALTAEEKGLVGADYFARNPTLGSGQVVANINLDMPILTYEFTDVIAFGAERSTLFPEVEAAAASRGISLSPDPVPEEGSFTRSDQYRFVEQGVPAVYLATGWANGGKEAQKDFLANHYHRVSDEASLVDFEQLGRFTDVNYAIIRNIANMAQKPVWKAGDFFAKTFAGETEEQAGSEKSRQDIAPATVTWK
;
A
#
# COMPACT_ATOMS: atom_id res chain seq x y z
N GLY A 1 26.94 -5.18 -8.51
CA GLY A 1 26.79 -6.64 -8.54
C GLY A 1 27.17 -7.20 -9.89
N ASP A 2 27.60 -8.44 -9.88
CA ASP A 2 27.84 -9.25 -11.07
C ASP A 2 27.25 -10.64 -10.74
N ILE A 3 26.24 -11.03 -11.48
CA ILE A 3 25.55 -12.31 -11.32
C ILE A 3 25.37 -12.99 -12.68
N GLU A 4 25.47 -14.29 -12.69
CA GLU A 4 25.18 -15.13 -13.84
C GLU A 4 24.36 -16.34 -13.38
N GLY A 5 23.32 -16.70 -14.13
CA GLY A 5 22.45 -17.81 -13.77
C GLY A 5 21.50 -18.19 -14.89
N ASP A 6 21.00 -19.41 -14.82
CA ASP A 6 20.02 -19.94 -15.75
C ASP A 6 18.66 -19.25 -15.54
N LEU A 7 17.94 -19.03 -16.63
CA LEU A 7 16.64 -18.38 -16.62
C LEU A 7 15.51 -19.39 -16.37
N VAL A 8 14.65 -19.05 -15.43
CA VAL A 8 13.44 -19.82 -15.09
C VAL A 8 12.23 -18.93 -15.16
N PHE A 9 11.29 -19.22 -16.04
CA PHE A 9 10.01 -18.52 -16.09
C PHE A 9 9.09 -19.06 -15.01
N VAL A 10 8.53 -18.16 -14.18
CA VAL A 10 7.64 -18.48 -13.05
C VAL A 10 6.34 -17.65 -13.05
N GLY A 11 5.92 -17.15 -14.20
CA GLY A 11 4.67 -16.38 -14.30
C GLY A 11 4.61 -15.22 -13.32
N TYR A 12 3.58 -15.17 -12.48
CA TYR A 12 3.49 -14.19 -11.39
C TYR A 12 4.25 -14.59 -10.13
N GLY A 13 4.90 -15.77 -10.11
CA GLY A 13 5.52 -16.30 -8.90
C GLY A 13 4.50 -16.38 -7.75
N PHE A 14 3.31 -16.81 -8.06
CA PHE A 14 2.20 -16.93 -7.14
C PHE A 14 2.10 -18.36 -6.61
N ALA A 15 1.94 -18.51 -5.30
CA ALA A 15 1.65 -19.80 -4.68
C ALA A 15 0.61 -19.59 -3.57
N SER A 16 -0.49 -20.34 -3.63
CA SER A 16 -1.53 -20.32 -2.59
C SER A 16 -2.37 -21.59 -2.66
N ASP A 17 -2.49 -22.28 -1.54
CA ASP A 17 -3.34 -23.48 -1.38
C ASP A 17 -4.81 -23.13 -1.58
N GLY A 18 -5.25 -21.97 -1.09
CA GLY A 18 -6.63 -21.49 -1.22
C GLY A 18 -7.07 -21.30 -2.67
N TYR A 19 -6.15 -20.91 -3.55
CA TYR A 19 -6.39 -20.71 -4.98
C TYR A 19 -5.97 -21.93 -5.82
N LYS A 20 -5.40 -22.99 -5.20
CA LYS A 20 -4.92 -24.20 -5.87
C LYS A 20 -3.95 -23.91 -7.02
N GLN A 21 -3.14 -22.89 -6.86
CA GLN A 21 -2.12 -22.48 -7.81
C GLN A 21 -0.75 -22.39 -7.11
N ASP A 22 0.26 -22.99 -7.71
CA ASP A 22 1.65 -22.89 -7.28
C ASP A 22 2.57 -22.77 -8.50
N ASP A 23 2.97 -21.55 -8.80
CA ASP A 23 3.89 -21.24 -9.91
C ASP A 23 5.32 -21.78 -9.67
N PHE A 24 5.60 -22.20 -8.45
CA PHE A 24 6.91 -22.80 -8.09
C PHE A 24 6.90 -24.32 -8.02
N ALA A 25 5.76 -24.96 -8.30
CA ALA A 25 5.67 -26.42 -8.27
C ALA A 25 6.70 -27.06 -9.20
N ASN A 26 7.56 -27.91 -8.64
CA ASN A 26 8.66 -28.58 -9.35
C ASN A 26 9.72 -27.64 -9.96
N ILE A 27 9.83 -26.42 -9.47
CA ILE A 27 10.81 -25.42 -9.89
C ILE A 27 11.84 -25.23 -8.79
N ASP A 28 13.13 -25.36 -9.13
CA ASP A 28 14.24 -24.96 -8.27
C ASP A 28 14.80 -23.62 -8.76
N LEU A 29 14.74 -22.59 -7.90
CA LEU A 29 15.29 -21.26 -8.18
C LEU A 29 16.67 -21.03 -7.58
N THR A 30 17.24 -22.01 -6.88
CA THR A 30 18.53 -21.86 -6.19
C THR A 30 19.64 -21.48 -7.16
N GLY A 31 20.21 -20.28 -6.96
CA GLY A 31 21.28 -19.75 -7.81
C GLY A 31 20.85 -19.32 -9.23
N LYS A 32 19.55 -19.32 -9.53
CA LYS A 32 19.00 -18.98 -10.84
C LYS A 32 18.40 -17.57 -10.88
N ILE A 33 18.04 -17.12 -12.07
CA ILE A 33 17.39 -15.82 -12.32
C ILE A 33 15.93 -16.09 -12.69
N ALA A 34 15.01 -15.58 -11.87
CA ALA A 34 13.59 -15.70 -12.12
C ALA A 34 13.13 -14.73 -13.21
N VAL A 35 12.37 -15.24 -14.17
CA VAL A 35 11.67 -14.44 -15.19
C VAL A 35 10.21 -14.33 -14.80
N ILE A 36 9.72 -13.10 -14.54
CA ILE A 36 8.45 -12.83 -13.89
C ILE A 36 7.56 -11.87 -14.68
N LEU A 37 6.26 -11.97 -14.47
CA LEU A 37 5.25 -10.99 -14.90
C LEU A 37 4.96 -9.98 -13.79
N ARG A 38 4.57 -8.76 -14.15
CA ARG A 38 4.08 -7.75 -13.20
C ARG A 38 2.65 -8.08 -12.74
N GLY A 39 2.34 -7.78 -11.48
CA GLY A 39 1.01 -7.94 -10.90
C GLY A 39 0.78 -9.33 -10.32
N GLY A 40 -0.41 -9.85 -10.51
CA GLY A 40 -0.82 -11.17 -10.01
C GLY A 40 -1.96 -11.76 -10.84
N PRO A 41 -2.34 -13.03 -10.58
CA PRO A 41 -3.42 -13.72 -11.30
C PRO A 41 -4.76 -12.97 -11.23
N HIS A 42 -5.54 -13.07 -12.28
CA HIS A 42 -6.89 -12.48 -12.34
C HIS A 42 -7.91 -13.12 -11.39
N SER A 43 -7.60 -14.29 -10.84
CA SER A 43 -8.40 -14.95 -9.78
C SER A 43 -8.38 -14.18 -8.46
N LEU A 44 -7.39 -13.30 -8.27
CA LEU A 44 -7.25 -12.46 -7.09
C LEU A 44 -8.05 -11.17 -7.25
N ASN A 45 -8.57 -10.63 -6.16
CA ASN A 45 -9.03 -9.23 -6.18
C ASN A 45 -7.85 -8.27 -6.37
N SER A 46 -8.14 -6.99 -6.63
CA SER A 46 -7.12 -6.00 -6.99
C SER A 46 -6.10 -5.74 -5.88
N GLU A 47 -6.52 -5.72 -4.63
CA GLU A 47 -5.63 -5.48 -3.48
C GLU A 47 -4.71 -6.69 -3.22
N GLU A 48 -5.24 -7.91 -3.35
CA GLU A 48 -4.44 -9.13 -3.31
C GLU A 48 -3.42 -9.16 -4.45
N ARG A 49 -3.83 -8.81 -5.68
CA ARG A 49 -2.92 -8.67 -6.83
C ARG A 49 -1.83 -7.65 -6.57
N ALA A 50 -2.18 -6.49 -6.01
CA ALA A 50 -1.21 -5.46 -5.67
C ALA A 50 -0.20 -5.97 -4.63
N HIS A 51 -0.67 -6.65 -3.57
CA HIS A 51 0.18 -7.27 -2.58
C HIS A 51 1.13 -8.30 -3.20
N PHE A 52 0.61 -9.25 -3.97
CA PHE A 52 1.44 -10.29 -4.60
C PHE A 52 2.43 -9.70 -5.62
N GLY A 53 2.02 -8.68 -6.36
CA GLY A 53 2.91 -7.96 -7.28
C GLY A 53 4.04 -7.24 -6.56
N ALA A 54 3.76 -6.59 -5.44
CA ALA A 54 4.75 -5.88 -4.64
C ALA A 54 5.75 -6.81 -3.93
N THR A 55 5.32 -8.02 -3.56
CA THR A 55 6.12 -8.97 -2.75
C THR A 55 6.78 -10.10 -3.55
N ILE A 56 6.72 -10.07 -4.89
CA ILE A 56 7.30 -11.13 -5.72
C ILE A 56 8.81 -11.31 -5.48
N SER A 57 9.55 -10.22 -5.32
CA SER A 57 10.99 -10.27 -5.08
C SER A 57 11.33 -10.98 -3.78
N GLU A 58 10.49 -10.85 -2.75
CA GLU A 58 10.63 -11.55 -1.48
C GLU A 58 10.44 -13.06 -1.68
N ARG A 59 9.36 -13.45 -2.34
CA ARG A 59 9.01 -14.86 -2.58
C ARG A 59 10.05 -15.62 -3.42
N ILE A 60 10.60 -14.99 -4.47
CA ILE A 60 11.67 -15.62 -5.26
C ILE A 60 13.02 -15.63 -4.52
N SER A 61 13.29 -14.59 -3.71
CA SER A 61 14.48 -14.52 -2.84
C SER A 61 14.48 -15.65 -1.80
N GLU A 62 13.36 -15.92 -1.15
CA GLU A 62 13.19 -17.03 -0.20
C GLU A 62 13.42 -18.40 -0.84
N ARG A 63 13.20 -18.52 -2.16
CA ARG A 63 13.43 -19.73 -2.93
C ARG A 63 14.82 -19.80 -3.55
N GLY A 64 15.72 -18.89 -3.17
CA GLY A 64 17.13 -18.90 -3.55
C GLY A 64 17.44 -18.30 -4.92
N ALA A 65 16.50 -17.60 -5.57
CA ALA A 65 16.79 -16.83 -6.77
C ALA A 65 17.83 -15.73 -6.48
N ILE A 66 18.80 -15.56 -7.37
CA ILE A 66 19.84 -14.54 -7.23
C ILE A 66 19.57 -13.28 -8.05
N GLY A 67 18.58 -13.31 -8.92
CA GLY A 67 18.17 -12.19 -9.76
C GLY A 67 16.74 -12.33 -10.28
N ALA A 68 16.22 -11.23 -10.80
CA ALA A 68 14.89 -11.17 -11.40
C ALA A 68 14.89 -10.42 -12.73
N ILE A 69 14.20 -10.96 -13.72
CA ILE A 69 13.88 -10.28 -14.98
C ILE A 69 12.38 -10.11 -15.05
N THR A 70 11.92 -8.88 -15.06
CA THR A 70 10.50 -8.55 -15.19
C THR A 70 10.15 -8.32 -16.66
N LEU A 71 9.19 -9.07 -17.15
CA LEU A 71 8.64 -8.93 -18.48
C LEU A 71 7.61 -7.79 -18.49
N ILE A 72 7.75 -6.90 -19.47
CA ILE A 72 6.76 -5.86 -19.74
C ILE A 72 5.94 -6.30 -20.94
N THR A 73 4.62 -6.37 -20.75
CA THR A 73 3.67 -6.78 -21.78
C THR A 73 3.05 -5.58 -22.49
N PRO A 74 2.39 -5.76 -23.65
CA PRO A 74 1.59 -4.70 -24.28
C PRO A 74 0.51 -4.13 -23.36
N GLU A 75 -0.09 -4.96 -22.49
CA GLU A 75 -1.08 -4.50 -21.50
C GLU A 75 -0.46 -3.54 -20.49
N ASP A 76 0.73 -3.86 -19.96
CA ASP A 76 1.44 -2.96 -19.04
C ASP A 76 1.74 -1.61 -19.70
N THR A 77 2.12 -1.59 -20.99
CA THR A 77 2.43 -0.35 -21.71
C THR A 77 1.21 0.44 -22.16
N ALA A 78 0.05 -0.20 -22.26
CA ALA A 78 -1.22 0.49 -22.47
C ALA A 78 -1.63 1.32 -21.24
N GLN A 79 -1.26 0.88 -20.05
CA GLN A 79 -1.50 1.61 -18.79
C GLN A 79 -0.41 2.65 -18.53
N VAL A 80 0.87 2.26 -18.64
CA VAL A 80 2.02 3.13 -18.39
C VAL A 80 3.05 2.96 -19.51
N PRO A 81 3.32 4.00 -20.31
CA PRO A 81 4.32 3.92 -21.38
C PRO A 81 5.67 3.42 -20.88
N PHE A 82 6.34 2.56 -21.66
CA PHE A 82 7.61 1.93 -21.25
C PHE A 82 8.70 2.96 -20.87
N GLU A 83 8.73 4.12 -21.51
CA GLU A 83 9.68 5.18 -21.16
C GLU A 83 9.47 5.68 -19.72
N ARG A 84 8.21 5.83 -19.26
CA ARG A 84 7.92 6.17 -17.86
C ARG A 84 8.35 5.07 -16.89
N ILE A 85 8.11 3.80 -17.26
CA ILE A 85 8.60 2.65 -16.47
C ILE A 85 10.12 2.73 -16.32
N LYS A 86 10.82 2.99 -17.44
CA LYS A 86 12.28 3.13 -17.47
C LYS A 86 12.77 4.29 -16.61
N ASP A 87 12.12 5.44 -16.66
CA ASP A 87 12.50 6.62 -15.88
C ASP A 87 12.28 6.40 -14.38
N TYR A 88 11.22 5.72 -13.98
CA TYR A 88 11.00 5.32 -12.59
C TYR A 88 12.17 4.48 -12.05
N PHE A 89 12.65 3.50 -12.83
CA PHE A 89 13.77 2.64 -12.42
C PHE A 89 15.15 3.27 -12.54
N ARG A 90 15.27 4.44 -13.14
CA ARG A 90 16.50 5.28 -13.09
C ARG A 90 16.58 6.14 -11.84
N GLY A 91 15.49 6.28 -11.11
CA GLY A 91 15.43 7.03 -9.87
C GLY A 91 16.25 6.39 -8.74
N ASN A 92 16.45 7.15 -7.68
CA ASN A 92 17.08 6.64 -6.47
C ASN A 92 16.08 5.81 -5.67
N PHE A 93 16.45 4.57 -5.37
CA PHE A 93 15.70 3.75 -4.43
C PHE A 93 16.21 3.99 -3.01
N MET A 94 15.31 4.00 -2.06
CA MET A 94 15.65 4.19 -0.65
C MET A 94 15.14 3.02 0.19
N THR A 95 15.87 2.76 1.27
CA THR A 95 15.45 1.90 2.36
C THR A 95 16.00 2.47 3.65
N TRP A 96 15.41 2.11 4.77
CA TRP A 96 15.97 2.51 6.06
C TRP A 96 17.18 1.64 6.44
N ALA A 97 18.04 2.18 7.29
CA ALA A 97 19.16 1.45 7.88
C ALA A 97 18.98 1.35 9.41
N ASP A 98 19.46 0.27 9.98
CA ASP A 98 19.46 0.09 11.43
C ASP A 98 20.48 1.02 12.12
N ARG A 99 20.55 0.94 13.46
CA ARG A 99 21.47 1.76 14.27
C ARG A 99 22.95 1.51 13.98
N ASN A 100 23.28 0.40 13.31
CA ASN A 100 24.64 0.07 12.89
C ASN A 100 24.92 0.50 11.45
N GLY A 101 23.95 1.13 10.78
CA GLY A 101 24.06 1.55 9.38
C GLY A 101 23.84 0.41 8.40
N VAL A 102 23.27 -0.72 8.83
CA VAL A 102 22.94 -1.84 7.94
C VAL A 102 21.59 -1.59 7.29
N ALA A 103 21.57 -1.53 5.96
CA ALA A 103 20.35 -1.33 5.18
C ALA A 103 19.38 -2.51 5.34
N PHE A 104 18.10 -2.21 5.50
CA PHE A 104 17.05 -3.21 5.48
C PHE A 104 16.76 -3.65 4.06
N ILE A 105 16.82 -4.95 3.79
CA ILE A 105 16.60 -5.54 2.48
C ILE A 105 15.58 -6.66 2.61
N LYS A 106 14.40 -6.48 2.01
CA LYS A 106 13.31 -7.49 2.04
C LYS A 106 13.65 -8.76 1.23
N SER A 107 14.47 -8.63 0.19
CA SER A 107 14.84 -9.72 -0.73
C SER A 107 16.37 -9.89 -0.85
N PRO A 108 17.05 -10.36 0.23
CA PRO A 108 18.51 -10.31 0.32
C PRO A 108 19.26 -11.22 -0.67
N ALA A 109 18.62 -12.26 -1.21
CA ALA A 109 19.24 -13.10 -2.23
C ALA A 109 19.27 -12.44 -3.63
N ILE A 110 18.37 -11.49 -3.91
CA ILE A 110 18.27 -10.82 -5.22
C ILE A 110 19.37 -9.76 -5.32
N ARG A 111 20.36 -10.00 -6.19
CA ARG A 111 21.53 -9.14 -6.40
C ARG A 111 21.52 -8.41 -7.73
N GLY A 112 20.54 -8.71 -8.61
CA GLY A 112 20.36 -8.05 -9.89
C GLY A 112 18.91 -8.11 -10.35
N THR A 113 18.41 -7.00 -10.91
CA THR A 113 17.09 -6.91 -11.50
C THR A 113 17.15 -6.25 -12.87
N ALA A 114 16.29 -6.68 -13.78
CA ALA A 114 16.13 -6.08 -15.10
C ALA A 114 14.66 -6.03 -15.51
N PHE A 115 14.32 -5.03 -16.34
CA PHE A 115 13.02 -4.92 -16.99
C PHE A 115 13.21 -5.01 -18.49
N LEU A 116 12.51 -5.92 -19.14
CA LEU A 116 12.57 -6.07 -20.60
C LEU A 116 11.42 -5.29 -21.25
N SER A 117 11.74 -4.54 -22.30
CA SER A 117 10.72 -3.93 -23.15
C SER A 117 9.80 -5.00 -23.76
N PRO A 118 8.58 -4.67 -24.23
CA PRO A 118 7.69 -5.66 -24.85
C PRO A 118 8.37 -6.45 -25.98
N ALA A 119 9.14 -5.78 -26.83
CA ALA A 119 9.85 -6.43 -27.93
C ALA A 119 10.94 -7.40 -27.44
N MET A 120 11.66 -7.06 -26.38
CA MET A 120 12.66 -7.96 -25.79
C MET A 120 12.01 -9.10 -25.01
N SER A 121 10.89 -8.84 -24.34
CA SER A 121 10.09 -9.88 -23.68
C SER A 121 9.61 -10.92 -24.69
N GLU A 122 9.06 -10.49 -25.82
CA GLU A 122 8.67 -11.38 -26.93
C GLU A 122 9.85 -12.16 -27.48
N ALA A 123 10.98 -11.50 -27.70
CA ALA A 123 12.20 -12.16 -28.22
C ALA A 123 12.71 -13.26 -27.30
N LEU A 124 12.58 -13.10 -25.97
CA LEU A 124 12.99 -14.09 -24.97
C LEU A 124 12.18 -15.39 -25.09
N PHE A 125 10.92 -15.31 -25.54
CA PHE A 125 10.04 -16.47 -25.70
C PHE A 125 10.14 -17.15 -27.07
N LYS A 126 10.98 -16.64 -27.97
CA LYS A 126 11.16 -17.25 -29.29
C LYS A 126 11.77 -18.66 -29.19
N GLY A 127 11.01 -19.66 -29.62
CA GLY A 127 11.43 -21.06 -29.55
C GLY A 127 11.24 -21.73 -28.20
N GLN A 128 10.60 -21.06 -27.23
CA GLN A 128 10.24 -21.66 -25.94
C GLN A 128 9.00 -22.56 -26.08
N GLN A 129 8.79 -23.45 -25.11
CA GLN A 129 7.61 -24.34 -25.06
C GLN A 129 6.30 -23.56 -24.89
N THR A 130 6.33 -22.41 -24.22
CA THR A 130 5.21 -21.47 -24.07
C THR A 130 5.45 -20.30 -25.03
N SER A 131 4.47 -19.96 -25.85
CA SER A 131 4.58 -18.84 -26.78
C SER A 131 4.36 -17.49 -26.08
N TRP A 132 4.90 -16.41 -26.67
CA TRP A 132 4.62 -15.06 -26.17
C TRP A 132 3.13 -14.73 -26.23
N ALA A 133 2.38 -15.24 -27.20
CA ALA A 133 0.94 -15.12 -27.28
C ALA A 133 0.23 -15.75 -26.08
N ASP A 134 0.67 -16.93 -25.63
CA ASP A 134 0.12 -17.56 -24.41
C ASP A 134 0.39 -16.71 -23.17
N VAL A 135 1.58 -16.09 -23.08
CA VAL A 135 1.94 -15.19 -21.97
C VAL A 135 1.04 -13.95 -21.94
N THR A 136 0.81 -13.33 -23.10
CA THR A 136 -0.06 -12.14 -23.20
C THR A 136 -1.53 -12.46 -22.94
N MET A 137 -2.03 -13.62 -23.38
CA MET A 137 -3.38 -14.09 -23.05
C MET A 137 -3.54 -14.36 -21.55
N TYR A 138 -2.54 -14.94 -20.91
CA TYR A 138 -2.55 -15.13 -19.45
C TYR A 138 -2.55 -13.80 -18.70
N LYS A 139 -1.73 -12.86 -19.16
CA LYS A 139 -1.66 -11.51 -18.60
C LYS A 139 -2.99 -10.75 -18.77
N ALA A 140 -3.71 -10.95 -19.86
CA ALA A 140 -5.03 -10.38 -20.13
C ALA A 140 -6.20 -11.09 -19.39
N GLY A 141 -5.92 -12.18 -18.68
CA GLY A 141 -6.97 -12.98 -18.04
C GLY A 141 -7.77 -13.88 -18.98
N GLU A 142 -7.32 -14.00 -20.24
CA GLU A 142 -7.96 -14.85 -21.25
C GLU A 142 -7.49 -16.32 -21.16
N ARG A 143 -6.51 -16.59 -20.32
CA ARG A 143 -5.99 -17.91 -20.01
C ARG A 143 -5.81 -18.03 -18.49
N GLU A 144 -6.28 -19.14 -17.91
CA GLU A 144 -6.27 -19.32 -16.45
C GLU A 144 -4.94 -19.81 -15.89
N ILE A 145 -4.18 -20.59 -16.65
CA ILE A 145 -2.93 -21.22 -16.17
C ILE A 145 -1.82 -21.05 -17.20
N LEU A 146 -0.64 -20.73 -16.72
CA LEU A 146 0.58 -20.69 -17.51
C LEU A 146 1.66 -21.50 -16.77
N PRO A 147 2.25 -22.53 -17.40
CA PRO A 147 3.25 -23.36 -16.74
C PRO A 147 4.55 -22.59 -16.51
N SER A 148 5.15 -22.81 -15.34
CA SER A 148 6.53 -22.42 -15.08
C SER A 148 7.49 -23.44 -15.67
N PHE A 149 8.67 -22.98 -16.14
CA PHE A 149 9.66 -23.87 -16.78
C PHE A 149 11.06 -23.26 -16.82
N GLU A 150 12.05 -24.13 -16.92
CA GLU A 150 13.43 -23.74 -17.23
C GLU A 150 13.54 -23.35 -18.71
N MET A 151 14.05 -22.15 -18.97
CA MET A 151 14.09 -21.60 -20.34
C MET A 151 15.26 -22.15 -21.19
N GLY A 152 16.21 -22.84 -20.58
CA GLY A 152 17.42 -23.31 -21.28
C GLY A 152 18.30 -22.15 -21.77
N LEU A 153 18.18 -20.99 -21.14
CA LEU A 153 18.95 -19.79 -21.41
C LEU A 153 19.69 -19.36 -20.15
N THR A 154 20.83 -18.72 -20.30
CA THR A 154 21.59 -18.13 -19.20
C THR A 154 21.68 -16.62 -19.42
N ALA A 155 21.58 -15.86 -18.33
CA ALA A 155 21.80 -14.42 -18.36
C ALA A 155 22.90 -14.00 -17.39
N ARG A 156 23.66 -12.98 -17.78
CA ARG A 156 24.58 -12.27 -16.89
C ARG A 156 24.13 -10.84 -16.72
N MET A 157 24.02 -10.41 -15.48
CA MET A 157 23.69 -9.02 -15.13
C MET A 157 24.86 -8.39 -14.40
N VAL A 158 25.31 -7.24 -14.92
CA VAL A 158 26.38 -6.44 -14.31
C VAL A 158 25.83 -5.07 -14.03
N GLY A 159 25.86 -4.66 -12.77
CA GLY A 159 25.41 -3.35 -12.34
C GLY A 159 26.27 -2.80 -11.23
N GLN A 160 26.41 -1.49 -11.19
CA GLN A 160 27.06 -0.76 -10.11
C GLN A 160 26.04 0.26 -9.52
N ALA A 161 25.81 0.16 -8.22
CA ALA A 161 25.05 1.15 -7.49
C ALA A 161 25.99 2.05 -6.69
N ILE A 162 25.70 3.35 -6.67
CA ILE A 162 26.31 4.28 -5.74
C ILE A 162 25.40 4.34 -4.52
N VAL A 163 25.92 3.90 -3.39
CA VAL A 163 25.18 3.90 -2.12
C VAL A 163 25.59 5.11 -1.30
N GLY A 164 24.61 5.86 -0.85
CA GLY A 164 24.77 6.96 0.08
C GLY A 164 23.82 6.81 1.26
N THR A 165 24.07 7.59 2.31
CA THR A 165 23.19 7.67 3.48
C THR A 165 22.67 9.10 3.64
N SER A 166 21.41 9.21 4.06
CA SER A 166 20.77 10.46 4.43
C SER A 166 20.00 10.24 5.73
N THR A 167 19.74 11.31 6.46
CA THR A 167 18.95 11.25 7.69
C THR A 167 17.73 12.14 7.55
N SER A 168 16.56 11.58 7.82
CA SER A 168 15.30 12.32 7.88
C SER A 168 14.45 11.76 9.02
N PRO A 169 13.82 12.58 9.87
CA PRO A 169 13.06 12.09 11.01
C PRO A 169 11.61 11.78 10.65
N ASN A 170 11.03 10.74 11.27
CA ASN A 170 9.61 10.75 11.60
C ASN A 170 9.40 11.66 12.81
N VAL A 171 8.37 12.50 12.80
CA VAL A 171 8.03 13.36 13.94
C VAL A 171 6.83 12.78 14.65
N ILE A 172 6.96 12.47 15.94
CA ILE A 172 5.97 11.73 16.70
C ILE A 172 5.47 12.57 17.87
N GLY A 173 4.15 12.66 18.00
CA GLY A 173 3.46 13.24 19.14
C GLY A 173 2.39 12.30 19.68
N MET A 174 2.01 12.44 20.94
CA MET A 174 0.99 11.59 21.56
C MET A 174 0.03 12.41 22.41
N VAL A 175 -1.25 12.12 22.29
CA VAL A 175 -2.28 12.50 23.25
C VAL A 175 -2.55 11.28 24.13
N PRO A 176 -2.29 11.36 25.45
CA PRO A 176 -2.55 10.26 26.38
C PRO A 176 -4.03 9.86 26.42
N GLY A 177 -4.30 8.58 26.57
CA GLY A 177 -5.65 8.08 26.83
C GLY A 177 -6.10 8.31 28.28
N THR A 178 -7.40 8.18 28.50
CA THR A 178 -8.04 8.40 29.81
C THR A 178 -8.30 7.11 30.58
N ASP A 179 -8.21 5.95 29.94
CA ASP A 179 -8.54 4.66 30.54
C ASP A 179 -7.26 3.83 30.78
N PRO A 180 -6.86 3.62 32.05
CA PRO A 180 -5.69 2.83 32.38
C PRO A 180 -5.75 1.37 31.90
N ALA A 181 -6.95 0.82 31.65
CA ALA A 181 -7.11 -0.57 31.23
C ALA A 181 -6.66 -0.81 29.76
N VAL A 182 -6.54 0.25 28.97
CA VAL A 182 -6.13 0.22 27.55
C VAL A 182 -5.01 1.22 27.26
N ALA A 183 -4.23 1.59 28.28
CA ALA A 183 -3.18 2.59 28.20
C ALA A 183 -1.98 2.13 27.32
N ASP A 184 -1.87 0.85 27.03
CA ASP A 184 -0.87 0.22 26.16
C ASP A 184 -1.40 -0.15 24.76
N GLU A 185 -2.65 0.24 24.43
CA GLU A 185 -3.28 0.05 23.13
C GLU A 185 -3.29 1.37 22.36
N TYR A 186 -2.37 1.55 21.40
CA TYR A 186 -2.19 2.80 20.69
C TYR A 186 -2.98 2.82 19.37
N VAL A 187 -3.77 3.88 19.17
CA VAL A 187 -4.32 4.25 17.86
C VAL A 187 -3.31 5.18 17.20
N VAL A 188 -2.83 4.83 16.02
CA VAL A 188 -1.79 5.59 15.31
C VAL A 188 -2.41 6.33 14.13
N ILE A 189 -2.15 7.63 14.05
CA ILE A 189 -2.55 8.49 12.93
C ILE A 189 -1.30 8.85 12.15
N THR A 190 -1.33 8.63 10.84
CA THR A 190 -0.20 8.89 9.95
C THR A 190 -0.55 9.91 8.87
N ALA A 191 0.41 10.73 8.51
CA ALA A 191 0.42 11.55 7.31
C ALA A 191 1.88 11.75 6.91
N HIS A 192 2.22 11.59 5.65
CA HIS A 192 3.60 11.87 5.24
C HIS A 192 3.86 13.36 5.07
N LEU A 193 5.11 13.75 5.31
CA LEU A 193 5.53 15.15 5.40
C LEU A 193 6.53 15.50 4.29
N ASP A 194 7.06 14.50 3.60
CA ASP A 194 7.87 14.68 2.42
C ASP A 194 7.02 14.79 1.15
N HIS A 195 7.62 15.31 0.09
CA HIS A 195 7.08 15.28 -1.26
C HIS A 195 8.24 15.11 -2.26
N THR A 196 7.96 15.11 -3.56
CA THR A 196 8.95 14.86 -4.61
C THR A 196 10.07 15.90 -4.68
N GLY A 197 9.86 17.11 -4.15
CA GLY A 197 10.87 18.12 -3.93
C GLY A 197 11.23 18.91 -5.19
N LYS A 198 12.52 19.02 -5.52
CA LYS A 198 12.98 19.85 -6.63
C LYS A 198 12.77 19.18 -7.99
N VAL A 199 12.28 19.94 -8.96
CA VAL A 199 12.21 19.51 -10.36
C VAL A 199 13.62 19.22 -10.88
N PRO A 200 13.87 18.04 -11.47
CA PRO A 200 15.23 17.62 -11.86
C PRO A 200 15.89 18.53 -12.91
N THR A 201 15.12 19.05 -13.86
CA THR A 201 15.62 19.84 -14.99
C THR A 201 14.69 21.01 -15.31
N PRO A 202 14.56 22.01 -14.39
CA PRO A 202 13.72 23.16 -14.64
C PRO A 202 14.35 24.09 -15.70
N GLU A 203 13.54 24.71 -16.54
CA GLU A 203 13.98 25.80 -17.40
C GLU A 203 14.28 27.07 -16.59
N GLU A 204 15.01 28.02 -17.20
CA GLU A 204 15.31 29.29 -16.52
C GLU A 204 14.01 30.11 -16.38
N GLY A 205 13.64 30.46 -15.15
CA GLY A 205 12.43 31.22 -14.84
C GLY A 205 11.24 30.35 -14.42
N ASP A 206 11.31 29.03 -14.55
CA ASP A 206 10.27 28.12 -14.10
C ASP A 206 10.26 27.97 -12.56
N ASP A 207 9.11 27.59 -12.04
CA ASP A 207 9.01 27.07 -10.69
C ASP A 207 9.82 25.77 -10.57
N LYS A 208 10.59 25.68 -9.50
CA LYS A 208 11.58 24.59 -9.29
C LYS A 208 11.21 23.63 -8.19
N ILE A 209 10.08 23.84 -7.55
CA ILE A 209 9.71 23.09 -6.34
C ILE A 209 8.32 22.51 -6.53
N ASN A 210 8.21 21.21 -6.37
CA ASN A 210 6.93 20.54 -6.16
C ASN A 210 6.59 20.73 -4.68
N ASN A 211 5.62 21.61 -4.39
CA ASN A 211 5.30 22.01 -3.01
C ASN A 211 4.47 20.95 -2.27
N GLY A 212 3.63 20.16 -2.99
CA GLY A 212 2.85 19.10 -2.38
C GLY A 212 1.79 19.60 -1.41
N ALA A 213 0.97 20.57 -1.86
CA ALA A 213 -0.07 21.12 -1.00
C ALA A 213 -1.17 20.09 -0.72
N MET A 214 -1.70 19.46 -1.77
CA MET A 214 -2.67 18.38 -1.67
C MET A 214 -1.98 17.08 -1.22
N ASP A 215 -0.80 16.82 -1.76
CA ASP A 215 0.04 15.64 -1.54
C ASP A 215 1.37 16.02 -0.84
N ASN A 216 1.47 16.13 0.53
CA ASN A 216 0.42 15.80 1.48
C ASN A 216 0.36 16.82 2.64
N ALA A 217 0.55 18.12 2.35
CA ALA A 217 0.44 19.13 3.39
C ALA A 217 -0.98 19.19 4.00
N THR A 218 -2.03 18.87 3.22
CA THR A 218 -3.43 18.79 3.70
C THR A 218 -3.62 17.66 4.70
N GLY A 219 -3.02 16.49 4.48
CA GLY A 219 -3.05 15.38 5.44
C GLY A 219 -2.35 15.75 6.76
N VAL A 220 -1.16 16.35 6.67
CA VAL A 220 -0.42 16.83 7.85
C VAL A 220 -1.21 17.90 8.60
N ALA A 221 -1.83 18.87 7.90
CA ALA A 221 -2.65 19.90 8.52
C ALA A 221 -3.87 19.32 9.24
N SER A 222 -4.55 18.35 8.59
CA SER A 222 -5.68 17.62 9.20
C SER A 222 -5.26 16.86 10.45
N MET A 223 -4.10 16.20 10.41
CA MET A 223 -3.54 15.47 11.54
C MET A 223 -3.24 16.37 12.72
N LEU A 224 -2.60 17.52 12.47
CA LEU A 224 -2.25 18.50 13.52
C LEU A 224 -3.50 19.12 14.17
N GLU A 225 -4.53 19.45 13.37
CA GLU A 225 -5.76 20.00 13.90
C GLU A 225 -6.55 18.95 14.70
N ALA A 226 -6.62 17.70 14.22
CA ALA A 226 -7.23 16.60 14.97
C ALA A 226 -6.52 16.39 16.32
N ALA A 227 -5.17 16.45 16.35
CA ALA A 227 -4.40 16.37 17.58
C ALA A 227 -4.72 17.51 18.55
N ARG A 228 -4.82 18.75 18.04
CA ARG A 228 -5.16 19.94 18.83
C ARG A 228 -6.54 19.82 19.48
N ILE A 229 -7.52 19.31 18.74
CA ILE A 229 -8.88 19.13 19.27
C ILE A 229 -8.89 18.00 20.30
N LEU A 230 -8.20 16.90 20.00
CA LEU A 230 -8.18 15.70 20.86
C LEU A 230 -7.52 15.96 22.22
N GLN A 231 -6.53 16.87 22.31
CA GLN A 231 -5.92 17.28 23.58
C GLN A 231 -6.94 17.76 24.62
N ASN A 232 -8.00 18.43 24.15
CA ASN A 232 -9.06 18.94 25.03
C ASN A 232 -10.18 17.92 25.28
N ASN A 233 -10.20 16.83 24.52
CA ASN A 233 -11.24 15.80 24.61
C ASN A 233 -10.65 14.42 24.28
N PRO A 234 -9.70 13.91 25.08
CA PRO A 234 -9.00 12.67 24.81
C PRO A 234 -9.92 11.46 24.83
N GLY A 235 -9.58 10.44 24.04
CA GLY A 235 -10.25 9.16 24.02
C GLY A 235 -9.82 8.24 25.17
N ARG A 236 -10.40 7.04 25.24
CA ARG A 236 -9.96 6.01 26.19
C ARG A 236 -8.55 5.56 25.92
N ARG A 237 -8.22 5.24 24.64
CA ARG A 237 -6.89 4.84 24.20
C ARG A 237 -6.01 6.05 23.92
N PRO A 238 -4.69 5.91 24.14
CA PRO A 238 -3.74 6.90 23.67
C PRO A 238 -3.77 6.98 22.12
N VAL A 239 -3.62 8.20 21.59
CA VAL A 239 -3.54 8.44 20.15
C VAL A 239 -2.17 9.01 19.83
N VAL A 240 -1.45 8.33 18.95
CA VAL A 240 -0.12 8.70 18.48
C VAL A 240 -0.25 9.30 17.09
N PHE A 241 0.32 10.46 16.89
CA PHE A 241 0.35 11.19 15.62
C PHE A 241 1.76 11.15 15.06
N ILE A 242 1.91 10.75 13.82
CA ILE A 242 3.22 10.58 13.18
C ILE A 242 3.23 11.29 11.83
N ALA A 243 4.04 12.34 11.73
CA ALA A 243 4.41 12.88 10.44
C ALA A 243 5.56 12.03 9.89
N LEU A 244 5.27 11.27 8.84
CA LEU A 244 6.18 10.28 8.26
C LEU A 244 7.09 10.92 7.22
N THR A 245 8.30 10.38 7.09
CA THR A 245 9.27 10.77 6.08
C THR A 245 9.40 9.71 4.99
N ALA A 246 9.82 10.14 3.80
CA ALA A 246 10.19 9.28 2.68
C ALA A 246 9.07 8.29 2.25
N GLU A 247 7.81 8.73 2.29
CA GLU A 247 6.67 8.05 1.68
C GLU A 247 6.92 7.91 0.18
N GLU A 248 7.27 9.01 -0.49
CA GLU A 248 7.55 9.15 -1.92
C GLU A 248 8.75 8.29 -2.41
N LYS A 249 9.47 7.71 -1.49
CA LYS A 249 10.62 6.81 -1.75
C LYS A 249 10.31 5.35 -1.40
N GLY A 250 9.03 5.02 -1.20
CA GLY A 250 8.54 3.66 -0.98
C GLY A 250 8.11 3.37 0.45
N LEU A 251 7.42 4.33 1.10
CA LEU A 251 6.84 4.19 2.45
C LEU A 251 7.90 3.91 3.52
N VAL A 252 9.10 4.49 3.36
CA VAL A 252 10.28 4.10 4.18
C VAL A 252 10.10 4.44 5.65
N GLY A 253 9.56 5.63 5.94
CA GLY A 253 9.30 6.07 7.32
C GLY A 253 8.24 5.23 8.02
N ALA A 254 7.18 4.87 7.28
CA ALA A 254 6.12 3.99 7.77
C ALA A 254 6.64 2.57 8.03
N ASP A 255 7.41 1.98 7.09
CA ASP A 255 7.99 0.65 7.23
C ASP A 255 8.93 0.57 8.44
N TYR A 256 9.77 1.61 8.64
CA TYR A 256 10.64 1.67 9.81
C TYR A 256 9.84 1.72 11.11
N PHE A 257 8.85 2.62 11.22
CA PHE A 257 8.09 2.77 12.46
C PHE A 257 7.20 1.56 12.74
N ALA A 258 6.52 1.02 11.74
CA ALA A 258 5.65 -0.15 11.93
C ALA A 258 6.43 -1.38 12.44
N ARG A 259 7.68 -1.56 11.97
CA ARG A 259 8.57 -2.65 12.42
C ARG A 259 9.29 -2.35 13.73
N ASN A 260 9.52 -1.07 14.03
CA ASN A 260 10.32 -0.62 15.18
C ASN A 260 9.57 0.49 15.95
N PRO A 261 8.37 0.24 16.46
CA PRO A 261 7.60 1.27 17.15
C PRO A 261 8.31 1.72 18.42
N THR A 262 8.40 3.05 18.62
CA THR A 262 9.02 3.66 19.79
C THR A 262 8.00 3.95 20.90
N LEU A 263 7.11 2.99 21.15
CA LEU A 263 5.95 3.12 22.04
C LEU A 263 6.11 2.32 23.37
N GLY A 264 7.33 2.00 23.76
CA GLY A 264 7.58 1.19 24.95
C GLY A 264 7.11 -0.25 24.77
N SER A 265 6.37 -0.80 25.74
CA SER A 265 5.83 -2.16 25.71
C SER A 265 4.42 -2.25 25.11
N GLY A 266 3.84 -1.13 24.69
CA GLY A 266 2.49 -1.11 24.14
C GLY A 266 2.44 -1.57 22.68
N GLN A 267 1.23 -1.78 22.19
CA GLN A 267 0.95 -2.27 20.85
C GLN A 267 0.13 -1.26 20.02
N VAL A 268 0.40 -1.18 18.74
CA VAL A 268 -0.47 -0.48 17.79
C VAL A 268 -1.70 -1.36 17.52
N VAL A 269 -2.90 -0.83 17.75
CA VAL A 269 -4.15 -1.58 17.59
C VAL A 269 -4.97 -1.13 16.39
N ALA A 270 -4.72 0.06 15.87
CA ALA A 270 -5.30 0.57 14.63
C ALA A 270 -4.39 1.63 14.01
N ASN A 271 -4.41 1.74 12.68
CA ASN A 271 -3.82 2.87 11.96
C ASN A 271 -4.90 3.61 11.16
N ILE A 272 -4.84 4.94 11.16
CA ILE A 272 -5.65 5.83 10.32
C ILE A 272 -4.67 6.68 9.53
N ASN A 273 -4.67 6.53 8.21
CA ASN A 273 -3.79 7.28 7.34
C ASN A 273 -4.52 8.45 6.68
N LEU A 274 -3.88 9.60 6.68
CA LEU A 274 -4.36 10.84 6.06
C LEU A 274 -3.42 11.19 4.93
N ASP A 275 -3.86 10.94 3.71
CA ASP A 275 -3.02 11.12 2.54
C ASP A 275 -3.85 11.64 1.38
N MET A 276 -3.37 12.69 0.76
CA MET A 276 -3.82 13.27 -0.50
C MET A 276 -5.37 13.30 -0.68
N PRO A 277 -6.14 13.90 0.24
CA PRO A 277 -7.55 14.13 -0.03
C PRO A 277 -7.69 15.15 -1.17
N ILE A 278 -8.54 14.87 -2.16
CA ILE A 278 -8.76 15.83 -3.26
C ILE A 278 -9.79 16.85 -2.82
N LEU A 279 -9.33 18.04 -2.46
CA LEU A 279 -10.10 19.13 -1.85
C LEU A 279 -10.30 20.32 -2.80
N THR A 280 -10.65 20.05 -4.05
CA THR A 280 -10.92 21.07 -5.08
C THR A 280 -12.41 21.22 -5.38
N TYR A 281 -13.28 20.50 -4.64
CA TYR A 281 -14.73 20.48 -4.81
C TYR A 281 -15.43 20.21 -3.48
N GLU A 282 -16.71 20.50 -3.39
CA GLU A 282 -17.53 20.15 -2.23
C GLU A 282 -17.83 18.64 -2.20
N PHE A 283 -17.08 17.87 -1.43
CA PHE A 283 -17.33 16.43 -1.30
C PHE A 283 -18.54 16.13 -0.40
N THR A 284 -19.33 15.15 -0.80
CA THR A 284 -20.53 14.70 -0.04
C THR A 284 -20.41 13.26 0.40
N ASP A 285 -19.40 12.56 -0.09
CA ASP A 285 -19.08 11.17 0.25
C ASP A 285 -17.57 10.97 0.38
N VAL A 286 -17.22 9.90 1.06
CA VAL A 286 -15.83 9.45 1.22
C VAL A 286 -15.72 7.97 0.98
N ILE A 287 -14.53 7.52 0.57
CA ILE A 287 -14.15 6.13 0.41
C ILE A 287 -13.24 5.78 1.59
N ALA A 288 -13.57 4.72 2.33
CA ALA A 288 -12.81 4.28 3.49
C ALA A 288 -12.09 2.97 3.19
N PHE A 289 -10.96 3.08 2.48
CA PHE A 289 -10.15 1.91 2.11
C PHE A 289 -9.71 1.12 3.34
N GLY A 290 -9.94 -0.18 3.32
CA GLY A 290 -9.55 -1.11 4.38
C GLY A 290 -10.51 -1.18 5.58
N ALA A 291 -11.40 -0.22 5.76
CA ALA A 291 -12.32 -0.20 6.91
C ALA A 291 -13.18 -1.46 6.99
N GLU A 292 -13.77 -1.88 5.88
CA GLU A 292 -14.67 -3.05 5.80
C GLU A 292 -14.00 -4.40 6.06
N ARG A 293 -12.66 -4.43 6.11
CA ARG A 293 -11.87 -5.63 6.42
C ARG A 293 -11.76 -5.92 7.91
N SER A 294 -12.23 -5.01 8.75
CA SER A 294 -12.04 -5.08 10.20
C SER A 294 -13.26 -4.56 10.99
N THR A 295 -13.17 -4.58 12.29
CA THR A 295 -14.16 -3.96 13.20
C THR A 295 -14.09 -2.42 13.22
N LEU A 296 -13.23 -1.81 12.41
CA LEU A 296 -13.19 -0.35 12.25
C LEU A 296 -14.38 0.18 11.44
N PHE A 297 -14.97 -0.63 10.55
CA PHE A 297 -16.02 -0.18 9.61
C PHE A 297 -17.19 0.53 10.28
N PRO A 298 -17.89 -0.06 11.30
CA PRO A 298 -19.04 0.61 11.93
C PRO A 298 -18.67 1.94 12.60
N GLU A 299 -17.45 2.08 13.10
CA GLU A 299 -16.98 3.31 13.73
C GLU A 299 -16.72 4.40 12.69
N VAL A 300 -16.18 4.03 11.52
CA VAL A 300 -15.97 4.92 10.38
C VAL A 300 -17.31 5.36 9.80
N GLU A 301 -18.23 4.41 9.57
CA GLU A 301 -19.57 4.69 9.06
C GLU A 301 -20.35 5.66 9.97
N ALA A 302 -20.36 5.37 11.28
CA ALA A 302 -21.01 6.25 12.26
C ALA A 302 -20.38 7.65 12.33
N ALA A 303 -19.06 7.75 12.22
CA ALA A 303 -18.36 9.02 12.19
C ALA A 303 -18.73 9.84 10.96
N ALA A 304 -18.69 9.28 9.77
CA ALA A 304 -19.06 9.94 8.52
C ALA A 304 -20.52 10.39 8.54
N ALA A 305 -21.43 9.49 8.92
CA ALA A 305 -22.85 9.78 9.03
C ALA A 305 -23.15 10.93 10.01
N SER A 306 -22.41 11.01 11.14
CA SER A 306 -22.56 12.10 12.13
C SER A 306 -22.18 13.48 11.58
N ARG A 307 -21.51 13.52 10.44
CA ARG A 307 -21.09 14.73 9.70
C ARG A 307 -21.89 14.96 8.42
N GLY A 308 -22.93 14.15 8.19
CA GLY A 308 -23.73 14.23 6.97
C GLY A 308 -22.98 13.78 5.70
N ILE A 309 -21.94 12.96 5.88
CA ILE A 309 -21.11 12.41 4.79
C ILE A 309 -21.43 10.92 4.66
N SER A 310 -21.64 10.44 3.42
CA SER A 310 -21.88 9.03 3.15
C SER A 310 -20.58 8.29 2.87
N LEU A 311 -20.56 6.97 3.11
CA LEU A 311 -19.51 6.10 2.61
C LEU A 311 -19.90 5.60 1.21
N SER A 312 -18.97 5.67 0.27
CA SER A 312 -19.09 5.10 -1.07
C SER A 312 -18.10 3.94 -1.24
N PRO A 313 -18.45 2.92 -2.03
CA PRO A 313 -17.50 1.88 -2.39
C PRO A 313 -16.36 2.47 -3.24
N ASP A 314 -15.22 1.77 -3.27
CA ASP A 314 -14.11 2.12 -4.15
C ASP A 314 -14.59 2.10 -5.63
N PRO A 315 -14.53 3.23 -6.35
CA PRO A 315 -14.97 3.31 -7.74
C PRO A 315 -13.96 2.76 -8.75
N VAL A 316 -12.71 2.52 -8.32
CA VAL A 316 -11.59 2.04 -9.15
C VAL A 316 -10.76 0.98 -8.40
N PRO A 317 -11.38 -0.13 -7.98
CA PRO A 317 -10.71 -1.12 -7.16
C PRO A 317 -9.47 -1.73 -7.84
N GLU A 318 -9.37 -1.65 -9.17
CA GLU A 318 -8.21 -2.07 -9.96
C GLU A 318 -6.93 -1.30 -9.63
N GLU A 319 -7.04 -0.10 -9.06
CA GLU A 319 -5.88 0.69 -8.63
C GLU A 319 -5.23 0.16 -7.34
N GLY A 320 -5.94 -0.65 -6.54
CA GLY A 320 -5.43 -1.24 -5.31
C GLY A 320 -5.00 -0.21 -4.26
N SER A 321 -5.76 0.87 -4.13
CA SER A 321 -5.41 2.06 -3.33
C SER A 321 -5.07 1.73 -1.87
N PHE A 322 -5.72 0.72 -1.28
CA PHE A 322 -5.46 0.29 0.09
C PHE A 322 -4.01 -0.14 0.34
N THR A 323 -3.30 -0.61 -0.67
CA THR A 323 -1.92 -1.14 -0.53
C THR A 323 -0.85 -0.14 -0.99
N ARG A 324 -1.21 1.10 -1.31
CA ARG A 324 -0.32 2.04 -2.00
C ARG A 324 0.19 3.21 -1.16
N SER A 325 -0.30 3.38 0.08
CA SER A 325 0.17 4.43 0.99
C SER A 325 0.54 3.86 2.36
N ASP A 326 0.94 4.71 3.28
CA ASP A 326 1.61 4.40 4.55
C ASP A 326 0.87 3.40 5.44
N GLN A 327 -0.47 3.37 5.42
CA GLN A 327 -1.27 2.40 6.18
C GLN A 327 -0.88 0.96 5.88
N TYR A 328 -0.42 0.67 4.67
CA TYR A 328 -0.10 -0.69 4.27
C TYR A 328 1.08 -1.27 5.06
N ARG A 329 2.03 -0.44 5.51
CA ARG A 329 3.14 -0.90 6.34
C ARG A 329 2.69 -1.36 7.73
N PHE A 330 1.61 -0.79 8.24
CA PHE A 330 0.97 -1.25 9.48
C PHE A 330 0.17 -2.55 9.23
N VAL A 331 -0.51 -2.66 8.10
CA VAL A 331 -1.18 -3.90 7.66
C VAL A 331 -0.18 -5.06 7.59
N GLU A 332 1.00 -4.86 7.02
CA GLU A 332 2.11 -5.84 7.00
C GLU A 332 2.59 -6.28 8.40
N GLN A 333 2.23 -5.55 9.45
CA GLN A 333 2.48 -5.93 10.86
C GLN A 333 1.22 -6.45 11.57
N GLY A 334 0.17 -6.80 10.82
CA GLY A 334 -1.08 -7.36 11.35
C GLY A 334 -2.04 -6.33 11.94
N VAL A 335 -1.79 -5.03 11.78
CA VAL A 335 -2.61 -3.96 12.35
C VAL A 335 -3.75 -3.60 11.40
N PRO A 336 -5.04 -3.64 11.85
CA PRO A 336 -6.14 -3.10 11.09
C PRO A 336 -5.95 -1.61 10.78
N ALA A 337 -6.17 -1.23 9.52
CA ALA A 337 -5.93 0.13 9.08
C ALA A 337 -7.08 0.67 8.22
N VAL A 338 -7.23 1.99 8.20
CA VAL A 338 -8.13 2.72 7.31
C VAL A 338 -7.41 3.91 6.69
N TYR A 339 -7.66 4.11 5.40
CA TYR A 339 -7.25 5.28 4.64
C TYR A 339 -8.50 5.93 4.04
N LEU A 340 -8.72 7.22 4.33
CA LEU A 340 -9.90 7.94 3.89
C LEU A 340 -9.56 8.84 2.70
N ALA A 341 -10.24 8.64 1.57
CA ALA A 341 -10.21 9.54 0.43
C ALA A 341 -11.57 10.20 0.20
N THR A 342 -11.61 11.36 -0.45
CA THR A 342 -12.87 11.97 -0.90
C THR A 342 -13.51 11.17 -2.02
N GLY A 343 -14.84 11.06 -2.03
CA GLY A 343 -15.60 10.22 -2.96
C GLY A 343 -15.81 10.86 -4.33
N TRP A 344 -16.55 10.18 -5.20
CA TRP A 344 -16.79 10.62 -6.57
C TRP A 344 -18.12 11.35 -6.79
N ALA A 345 -18.98 11.43 -5.77
CA ALA A 345 -20.20 12.21 -5.88
C ALA A 345 -19.90 13.71 -5.99
N ASN A 346 -20.92 14.46 -6.41
CA ASN A 346 -20.88 15.92 -6.52
C ASN A 346 -19.68 16.50 -7.31
N GLY A 347 -19.24 15.80 -8.38
CA GLY A 347 -18.11 16.24 -9.23
C GLY A 347 -16.75 15.72 -8.80
N GLY A 348 -16.68 14.82 -7.79
CA GLY A 348 -15.42 14.28 -7.28
C GLY A 348 -14.64 13.48 -8.29
N LYS A 349 -15.32 12.75 -9.19
CA LYS A 349 -14.65 12.02 -10.27
C LYS A 349 -13.84 12.93 -11.20
N GLU A 350 -14.44 14.04 -11.60
CA GLU A 350 -13.81 15.02 -12.48
C GLU A 350 -12.67 15.75 -11.74
N ALA A 351 -12.88 16.10 -10.47
CA ALA A 351 -11.88 16.73 -9.62
C ALA A 351 -10.64 15.83 -9.43
N GLN A 352 -10.83 14.55 -9.13
CA GLN A 352 -9.75 13.58 -9.00
C GLN A 352 -9.00 13.39 -10.32
N LYS A 353 -9.74 13.23 -11.45
CA LYS A 353 -9.14 13.09 -12.77
C LYS A 353 -8.30 14.31 -13.16
N ASP A 354 -8.79 15.51 -12.87
CA ASP A 354 -8.08 16.75 -13.15
C ASP A 354 -6.80 16.85 -12.31
N PHE A 355 -6.92 16.61 -10.99
CA PHE A 355 -5.77 16.65 -10.10
C PHE A 355 -4.67 15.67 -10.52
N LEU A 356 -5.01 14.40 -10.74
CA LEU A 356 -4.06 13.38 -11.15
C LEU A 356 -3.41 13.67 -12.51
N ALA A 357 -4.14 14.26 -13.45
CA ALA A 357 -3.60 14.59 -14.77
C ALA A 357 -2.71 15.83 -14.76
N ASN A 358 -3.04 16.85 -13.97
CA ASN A 358 -2.48 18.19 -14.11
C ASN A 358 -1.65 18.68 -12.92
N HIS A 359 -1.82 18.10 -11.73
CA HIS A 359 -1.21 18.62 -10.49
C HIS A 359 -0.39 17.59 -9.72
N TYR A 360 -0.77 16.33 -9.74
CA TYR A 360 -0.11 15.26 -9.00
C TYR A 360 1.37 15.13 -9.36
N HIS A 361 2.24 15.27 -8.38
CA HIS A 361 3.71 15.30 -8.49
C HIS A 361 4.23 16.41 -9.43
N ARG A 362 3.57 17.58 -9.39
CA ARG A 362 3.94 18.74 -10.22
C ARG A 362 4.01 20.00 -9.38
N VAL A 363 4.71 21.00 -9.92
CA VAL A 363 4.84 22.33 -9.31
C VAL A 363 3.49 23.05 -9.13
N SER A 364 2.47 22.65 -9.84
CA SER A 364 1.12 23.21 -9.74
C SER A 364 0.29 22.66 -8.57
N ASP A 365 0.80 21.69 -7.79
CA ASP A 365 0.18 21.30 -6.53
C ASP A 365 0.48 22.33 -5.44
N GLU A 366 -0.33 23.39 -5.44
CA GLU A 366 -0.18 24.59 -4.65
C GLU A 366 -1.33 24.77 -3.66
N ALA A 367 -1.07 25.48 -2.57
CA ALA A 367 -2.09 25.78 -1.57
C ALA A 367 -3.30 26.56 -2.13
N SER A 368 -3.14 27.26 -3.25
CA SER A 368 -4.22 27.95 -3.96
C SER A 368 -5.26 27.01 -4.59
N LEU A 369 -4.95 25.73 -4.78
CA LEU A 369 -5.89 24.71 -5.25
C LEU A 369 -6.79 24.19 -4.11
N VAL A 370 -6.36 24.33 -2.87
CA VAL A 370 -7.05 23.74 -1.71
C VAL A 370 -8.27 24.59 -1.34
N ASP A 371 -9.44 23.99 -1.37
CA ASP A 371 -10.61 24.55 -0.71
C ASP A 371 -10.49 24.30 0.81
N PHE A 372 -10.17 25.35 1.56
CA PHE A 372 -9.95 25.26 3.00
C PHE A 372 -11.23 24.97 3.80
N GLU A 373 -12.42 25.23 3.25
CA GLU A 373 -13.67 24.80 3.88
C GLU A 373 -13.78 23.27 3.79
N GLN A 374 -13.47 22.69 2.64
CA GLN A 374 -13.45 21.25 2.45
C GLN A 374 -12.33 20.58 3.26
N LEU A 375 -11.17 21.23 3.41
CA LEU A 375 -10.12 20.75 4.33
C LEU A 375 -10.63 20.70 5.78
N GLY A 376 -11.36 21.72 6.22
CA GLY A 376 -12.01 21.73 7.54
C GLY A 376 -13.00 20.57 7.71
N ARG A 377 -13.83 20.30 6.70
CA ARG A 377 -14.80 19.19 6.70
C ARG A 377 -14.08 17.82 6.71
N PHE A 378 -13.03 17.66 5.91
CA PHE A 378 -12.22 16.46 5.89
C PHE A 378 -11.55 16.20 7.24
N THR A 379 -11.01 17.24 7.86
CA THR A 379 -10.45 17.19 9.21
C THR A 379 -11.49 16.77 10.25
N ASP A 380 -12.68 17.33 10.20
CA ASP A 380 -13.74 17.04 11.18
C ASP A 380 -14.26 15.59 11.08
N VAL A 381 -14.38 15.04 9.87
CA VAL A 381 -14.76 13.62 9.71
C VAL A 381 -13.67 12.69 10.21
N ASN A 382 -12.39 12.99 9.90
CA ASN A 382 -11.26 12.18 10.39
C ASN A 382 -11.11 12.27 11.91
N TYR A 383 -11.28 13.47 12.49
CA TYR A 383 -11.34 13.61 13.95
C TYR A 383 -12.44 12.74 14.58
N ALA A 384 -13.62 12.71 13.98
CA ALA A 384 -14.71 11.87 14.47
C ALA A 384 -14.36 10.36 14.38
N ILE A 385 -13.72 9.93 13.30
CA ILE A 385 -13.21 8.55 13.12
C ILE A 385 -12.18 8.23 14.21
N ILE A 386 -11.17 9.06 14.37
CA ILE A 386 -10.11 8.92 15.38
C ILE A 386 -10.74 8.78 16.77
N ARG A 387 -11.67 9.64 17.11
CA ARG A 387 -12.32 9.64 18.41
C ARG A 387 -13.17 8.39 18.63
N ASN A 388 -13.93 7.95 17.64
CA ASN A 388 -14.72 6.73 17.74
C ASN A 388 -13.81 5.53 17.97
N ILE A 389 -12.77 5.36 17.18
CA ILE A 389 -11.82 4.24 17.28
C ILE A 389 -11.08 4.26 18.62
N ALA A 390 -10.62 5.43 19.08
CA ALA A 390 -9.97 5.57 20.39
C ALA A 390 -10.90 5.22 21.58
N ASN A 391 -12.22 5.31 21.37
CA ASN A 391 -13.23 5.00 22.38
C ASN A 391 -13.87 3.61 22.23
N MET A 392 -13.51 2.81 21.25
CA MET A 392 -14.05 1.44 21.10
C MET A 392 -13.92 0.65 22.40
N ALA A 393 -15.00 -0.04 22.76
CA ALA A 393 -15.03 -0.89 23.95
C ALA A 393 -14.04 -2.08 23.83
N GLN A 394 -13.96 -2.67 22.65
CA GLN A 394 -13.09 -3.76 22.31
C GLN A 394 -11.90 -3.27 21.49
N LYS A 395 -10.77 -4.01 21.54
CA LYS A 395 -9.64 -3.78 20.64
C LYS A 395 -10.08 -4.01 19.18
N PRO A 396 -9.68 -3.13 18.24
CA PRO A 396 -9.89 -3.40 16.82
C PRO A 396 -9.29 -4.73 16.38
N VAL A 397 -10.04 -5.48 15.56
CA VAL A 397 -9.60 -6.78 15.02
C VAL A 397 -10.03 -6.90 13.57
N TRP A 398 -9.29 -7.69 12.80
CA TRP A 398 -9.67 -8.08 11.45
C TRP A 398 -10.94 -8.91 11.43
N LYS A 399 -11.69 -8.88 10.33
CA LYS A 399 -12.80 -9.81 10.11
C LYS A 399 -12.27 -11.21 9.85
N ALA A 400 -12.96 -12.20 10.38
CA ALA A 400 -12.63 -13.61 10.19
C ALA A 400 -12.54 -13.96 8.71
N GLY A 401 -11.45 -14.60 8.31
CA GLY A 401 -11.22 -15.04 6.94
C GLY A 401 -10.71 -13.95 5.99
N ASP A 402 -10.43 -12.73 6.49
CA ASP A 402 -9.81 -11.69 5.69
C ASP A 402 -8.42 -12.12 5.18
N PHE A 403 -8.08 -11.72 3.96
CA PHE A 403 -6.81 -12.07 3.33
C PHE A 403 -5.60 -11.55 4.11
N PHE A 404 -5.62 -10.28 4.52
CA PHE A 404 -4.50 -9.66 5.23
C PHE A 404 -4.39 -10.15 6.67
N ALA A 405 -5.51 -10.49 7.31
CA ALA A 405 -5.51 -11.16 8.61
C ALA A 405 -4.78 -12.51 8.56
N LYS A 406 -5.09 -13.33 7.56
CA LYS A 406 -4.40 -14.62 7.35
C LYS A 406 -2.93 -14.44 7.01
N THR A 407 -2.61 -13.44 6.19
CA THR A 407 -1.25 -13.22 5.72
C THR A 407 -0.34 -12.66 6.82
N PHE A 408 -0.86 -11.72 7.65
CA PHE A 408 -0.01 -10.92 8.55
C PHE A 408 -0.36 -11.01 10.04
N ALA A 409 -1.62 -11.33 10.39
CA ALA A 409 -2.03 -11.41 11.80
C ALA A 409 -2.00 -12.84 12.38
N GLY A 410 -1.61 -13.82 11.58
CA GLY A 410 -1.48 -15.21 12.03
C GLY A 410 -2.82 -15.92 12.29
N GLU A 411 -3.91 -15.46 11.68
CA GLU A 411 -5.19 -16.18 11.74
C GLU A 411 -5.07 -17.53 11.03
N THR A 412 -5.40 -18.61 11.75
CA THR A 412 -5.51 -19.95 11.17
C THR A 412 -6.91 -20.17 10.61
N GLU A 413 -7.04 -21.05 9.59
CA GLU A 413 -8.35 -21.41 9.03
C GLU A 413 -9.32 -22.00 10.09
N GLU A 414 -8.81 -22.63 11.15
CA GLU A 414 -9.60 -23.11 12.30
C GLU A 414 -10.24 -21.98 13.10
N GLN A 415 -9.56 -20.85 13.29
CA GLN A 415 -10.10 -19.68 14.00
C GLN A 415 -11.18 -18.99 13.17
N ALA A 416 -10.99 -18.86 11.86
CA ALA A 416 -11.98 -18.33 10.92
C ALA A 416 -13.25 -19.18 10.87
N GLY A 417 -13.14 -20.51 10.96
CA GLY A 417 -14.26 -21.43 11.01
C GLY A 417 -15.09 -21.36 12.30
N SER A 418 -14.44 -21.11 13.44
CA SER A 418 -15.11 -21.04 14.75
C SER A 418 -15.90 -19.74 14.96
N GLU A 419 -15.51 -18.63 14.34
CA GLU A 419 -16.25 -17.36 14.38
C GLU A 419 -17.44 -17.35 13.40
N LYS A 420 -17.31 -17.93 12.22
CA LYS A 420 -18.46 -18.12 11.30
C LYS A 420 -19.58 -18.91 11.96
N SER A 421 -19.27 -19.96 12.72
CA SER A 421 -20.28 -20.75 13.42
C SER A 421 -20.98 -20.01 14.57
N ARG A 422 -20.40 -18.92 15.07
CA ARG A 422 -21.02 -18.04 16.09
C ARG A 422 -21.88 -16.93 15.49
N GLN A 423 -21.58 -16.48 14.27
CA GLN A 423 -22.37 -15.45 13.57
C GLN A 423 -23.65 -16.02 12.93
N ASP A 424 -23.67 -17.30 12.60
CA ASP A 424 -24.85 -17.97 12.05
C ASP A 424 -25.95 -18.34 13.10
N ILE A 425 -25.75 -18.05 14.37
CA ILE A 425 -26.78 -18.16 15.40
C ILE A 425 -27.63 -16.89 15.36
N ALA A 426 -28.72 -16.94 14.60
CA ALA A 426 -29.69 -15.85 14.52
C ALA A 426 -30.18 -15.44 15.91
N PRO A 427 -30.33 -14.14 16.19
CA PRO A 427 -30.86 -13.69 17.46
C PRO A 427 -32.28 -14.21 17.65
N ALA A 428 -32.54 -14.87 18.79
CA ALA A 428 -33.86 -15.35 19.17
C ALA A 428 -34.83 -14.17 19.20
N THR A 429 -35.87 -14.24 18.37
CA THR A 429 -36.97 -13.28 18.34
C THR A 429 -37.72 -13.35 19.66
N VAL A 430 -37.51 -12.38 20.55
CA VAL A 430 -38.32 -12.23 21.77
C VAL A 430 -39.62 -11.50 21.36
N THR A 431 -40.71 -12.23 21.21
CA THR A 431 -42.05 -11.66 21.09
C THR A 431 -42.58 -11.30 22.47
N TRP A 432 -42.73 -9.99 22.72
CA TRP A 432 -43.47 -9.51 23.88
C TRP A 432 -45.00 -9.68 23.61
N LYS A 433 -45.70 -10.36 24.50
CA LYS A 433 -47.12 -10.31 24.59
C LYS A 433 -47.57 -9.22 25.54
#